data_e0cb0bd95a315543dc2dbe362c7085e8
#
_entry.id   e0cb0bd95a315543dc2dbe362c7085e8
#
_cell.length_a   1.000
_cell.length_b   1.000
_cell.length_c   1.000
_cell.angle_alpha   90.00
_cell.angle_beta   90.00
_cell.angle_gamma   90.00
#
_symmetry.space_group_name_H-M   'P 1'
#
loop_
_entity.id
_entity.type
_entity.pdbx_description
1 polymer ?
#
loop_
_entity_poly.entity_id
_entity_poly.type
_entity_poly.pdbx_seq_one_letter_code
_entity_poly.pdbx_strand_id
1 'polypeptide(L)'
;MLFRSPPHVRRWFQGLRQPDNPRVSCCGEADAYEADIFEVDGGRYVAIITDGKGDIPNGTKIPVPNHKMKWDEGNPTGHGIIFIGIQGQVYCYVAPGGV
;
A
#
# COMPACT_ATOMS: atom_id res chain seq x y z
N MET A 1 -7.74 -8.87 2.12
CA MET A 1 -7.83 -8.62 0.72
C MET A 1 -8.94 -7.67 0.37
N LEU A 2 -8.67 -6.74 -0.48
CA LEU A 2 -9.60 -5.67 -0.79
C LEU A 2 -10.41 -5.98 -2.04
N PHE A 3 -11.06 -7.12 -2.04
CA PHE A 3 -11.85 -7.48 -3.15
C PHE A 3 -13.23 -6.96 -2.97
N ARG A 4 -14.02 -6.93 -3.98
CA ARG A 4 -15.37 -6.39 -3.99
C ARG A 4 -15.46 -4.93 -3.63
N SER A 5 -14.43 -4.19 -3.95
CA SER A 5 -14.45 -2.76 -3.74
C SER A 5 -15.50 -2.11 -4.62
N PRO A 6 -16.16 -1.05 -4.15
CA PRO A 6 -17.05 -0.28 -5.01
C PRO A 6 -16.32 0.24 -6.25
N PRO A 7 -17.02 0.54 -7.33
CA PRO A 7 -16.35 0.98 -8.56
C PRO A 7 -15.45 2.19 -8.38
N HIS A 8 -15.81 3.15 -7.51
CA HIS A 8 -14.95 4.32 -7.32
C HIS A 8 -13.64 3.96 -6.63
N VAL A 9 -13.66 2.99 -5.72
CA VAL A 9 -12.45 2.52 -5.05
C VAL A 9 -11.59 1.77 -6.05
N ARG A 10 -12.20 0.94 -6.88
CA ARG A 10 -11.47 0.19 -7.88
C ARG A 10 -10.78 1.11 -8.88
N ARG A 11 -11.47 2.16 -9.33
CA ARG A 11 -10.86 3.14 -10.21
C ARG A 11 -9.71 3.87 -9.54
N TRP A 12 -9.84 4.14 -8.26
CA TRP A 12 -8.76 4.76 -7.50
C TRP A 12 -7.52 3.87 -7.50
N PHE A 13 -7.68 2.57 -7.23
CA PHE A 13 -6.57 1.63 -7.29
C PHE A 13 -5.91 1.63 -8.66
N GLN A 14 -6.71 1.59 -9.70
CA GLN A 14 -6.20 1.50 -11.06
C GLN A 14 -5.44 2.75 -11.48
N GLY A 15 -5.74 3.87 -10.88
CA GLY A 15 -5.09 5.14 -11.21
C GLY A 15 -3.82 5.40 -10.43
N LEU A 16 -3.49 4.58 -9.44
CA LEU A 16 -2.31 4.81 -8.63
C LEU A 16 -1.04 4.53 -9.42
N ARG A 17 -0.07 5.43 -9.27
CA ARG A 17 1.22 5.31 -9.93
C ARG A 17 2.33 5.28 -8.90
N GLN A 18 3.43 4.62 -9.22
CA GLN A 18 4.57 4.57 -8.33
C GLN A 18 5.15 5.96 -8.15
N PRO A 19 5.45 6.36 -6.91
CA PRO A 19 5.90 7.74 -6.67
C PRO A 19 7.25 8.05 -7.29
N ASP A 20 8.09 7.04 -7.43
CA ASP A 20 9.41 7.21 -8.04
C ASP A 20 9.41 6.93 -9.54
N ASN A 21 8.29 6.49 -10.10
CA ASN A 21 8.15 6.27 -11.52
C ASN A 21 6.69 6.40 -11.93
N PRO A 22 6.22 7.62 -12.22
CA PRO A 22 4.80 7.86 -12.50
C PRO A 22 4.26 7.18 -13.74
N ARG A 23 5.11 6.59 -14.55
CA ARG A 23 4.66 5.84 -15.72
C ARG A 23 4.25 4.42 -15.37
N VAL A 24 4.58 3.97 -14.16
CA VAL A 24 4.35 2.61 -13.74
C VAL A 24 3.28 2.58 -12.67
N SER A 25 2.32 1.69 -12.83
CA SER A 25 1.24 1.50 -11.88
C SER A 25 1.77 0.95 -10.55
N CYS A 26 1.06 1.23 -9.46
CA CYS A 26 1.29 0.55 -8.18
C CYS A 26 0.85 -0.90 -8.23
N CYS A 27 0.26 -1.34 -9.30
CA CYS A 27 -0.37 -2.65 -9.51
C CYS A 27 -1.82 -2.64 -9.03
N GLY A 28 -2.48 -3.77 -9.14
CA GLY A 28 -3.91 -3.84 -8.91
C GLY A 28 -4.27 -4.32 -7.52
N GLU A 29 -5.56 -4.45 -7.28
CA GLU A 29 -6.07 -4.89 -5.98
C GLU A 29 -5.50 -6.22 -5.53
N ALA A 30 -5.16 -7.11 -6.46
CA ALA A 30 -4.66 -8.43 -6.10
C ALA A 30 -3.34 -8.37 -5.34
N ASP A 31 -2.58 -7.29 -5.53
CA ASP A 31 -1.29 -7.11 -4.88
C ASP A 31 -1.38 -6.21 -3.67
N ALA A 32 -2.58 -5.78 -3.31
CA ALA A 32 -2.78 -4.80 -2.24
C ALA A 32 -3.09 -5.48 -0.92
N TYR A 33 -2.48 -4.98 0.14
CA TYR A 33 -2.74 -5.43 1.51
C TYR A 33 -3.00 -4.21 2.37
N GLU A 34 -3.90 -4.36 3.34
CA GLU A 34 -4.03 -3.32 4.35
C GLU A 34 -2.86 -3.42 5.32
N ALA A 35 -2.30 -2.28 5.65
CA ALA A 35 -1.17 -2.24 6.56
C ALA A 35 -1.10 -0.90 7.27
N ASP A 36 -0.78 -0.94 8.55
CA ASP A 36 -0.49 0.27 9.32
C ASP A 36 0.96 0.66 9.06
N ILE A 37 1.26 1.94 9.17
CA ILE A 37 2.60 2.44 8.94
C ILE A 37 3.15 3.04 10.23
N PHE A 38 4.41 2.75 10.52
CA PHE A 38 5.07 3.27 11.70
C PHE A 38 6.42 3.83 11.31
N GLU A 39 6.72 5.01 11.83
CA GLU A 39 8.05 5.57 11.68
C GLU A 39 8.96 4.92 12.69
N VAL A 40 10.13 4.51 12.24
CA VAL A 40 11.16 3.98 13.12
C VAL A 40 12.41 4.83 12.92
N ASP A 41 13.32 4.64 13.73
CA ASP A 41 14.69 5.14 13.71
C ASP A 41 15.06 6.01 12.49
N GLY A 42 15.19 7.30 12.68
CA GLY A 42 15.74 8.17 11.65
C GLY A 42 14.86 8.44 10.45
N GLY A 43 13.55 8.36 10.61
CA GLY A 43 12.64 8.68 9.51
C GLY A 43 12.42 7.56 8.54
N ARG A 44 12.78 6.35 8.91
CA ARG A 44 12.44 5.16 8.12
C ARG A 44 11.07 4.66 8.53
N TYR A 45 10.43 3.92 7.62
CA TYR A 45 9.08 3.46 7.84
C TYR A 45 8.96 1.95 7.72
N VAL A 46 8.09 1.37 8.53
CA VAL A 46 7.78 -0.06 8.50
C VAL A 46 6.27 -0.20 8.44
N ALA A 47 5.78 -0.99 7.50
CA ALA A 47 4.38 -1.34 7.40
C ALA A 47 4.14 -2.65 8.13
N ILE A 48 3.01 -2.74 8.83
CA ILE A 48 2.62 -3.97 9.52
C ILE A 48 1.29 -4.42 8.92
N ILE A 49 1.30 -5.59 8.33
CA ILE A 49 0.13 -6.14 7.64
C ILE A 49 -1.00 -6.40 8.61
N THR A 50 -2.20 -5.95 8.25
CA THR A 50 -3.39 -6.14 9.09
C THR A 50 -4.46 -7.01 8.42
N ASP A 51 -4.35 -7.28 7.13
CA ASP A 51 -5.26 -8.20 6.44
C ASP A 51 -4.47 -9.25 5.68
N GLY A 52 -3.64 -9.97 6.39
CA GLY A 52 -2.74 -10.95 5.79
C GLY A 52 -3.47 -12.05 5.04
N LYS A 53 -2.79 -12.58 4.05
CA LYS A 53 -3.29 -13.71 3.25
C LYS A 53 -2.11 -14.43 2.62
N GLY A 54 -2.28 -15.72 2.36
CA GLY A 54 -1.24 -16.51 1.73
C GLY A 54 0.06 -16.46 2.49
N ASP A 55 1.11 -16.09 1.81
CA ASP A 55 2.46 -16.07 2.38
C ASP A 55 2.74 -14.84 3.23
N ILE A 56 1.80 -13.92 3.31
CA ILE A 56 1.98 -12.69 4.07
C ILE A 56 0.90 -12.60 5.15
N PRO A 57 1.17 -13.15 6.32
CA PRO A 57 0.18 -13.14 7.40
C PRO A 57 0.12 -11.79 8.12
N ASN A 58 -0.94 -11.62 8.90
CA ASN A 58 -1.07 -10.46 9.78
C ASN A 58 0.17 -10.34 10.65
N GLY A 59 0.58 -9.10 10.91
CA GLY A 59 1.73 -8.85 11.75
C GLY A 59 3.05 -8.88 11.01
N THR A 60 3.05 -9.25 9.73
CA THR A 60 4.28 -9.21 8.93
C THR A 60 4.77 -7.77 8.84
N LYS A 61 6.05 -7.56 9.12
CA LYS A 61 6.67 -6.25 9.09
C LYS A 61 7.43 -6.09 7.78
N ILE A 62 7.14 -5.03 7.08
CA ILE A 62 7.74 -4.79 5.76
C ILE A 62 8.33 -3.39 5.75
N PRO A 63 9.67 -3.28 5.63
CA PRO A 63 10.28 -1.96 5.49
C PRO A 63 9.81 -1.32 4.20
N VAL A 64 9.43 -0.06 4.27
CA VAL A 64 8.92 0.69 3.11
C VAL A 64 9.95 1.76 2.76
N PRO A 65 10.57 1.65 1.59
CA PRO A 65 11.50 2.70 1.16
C PRO A 65 10.78 4.04 1.04
N ASN A 66 11.44 5.11 1.46
CA ASN A 66 10.80 6.42 1.44
C ASN A 66 10.33 6.83 0.06
N HIS A 67 11.05 6.44 -0.98
CA HIS A 67 10.64 6.80 -2.35
C HIS A 67 9.44 6.02 -2.84
N LYS A 68 8.93 5.07 -2.06
CA LYS A 68 7.71 4.34 -2.39
C LYS A 68 6.49 4.82 -1.60
N MET A 69 6.64 5.84 -0.78
CA MET A 69 5.55 6.36 0.05
C MET A 69 4.70 7.36 -0.73
N LYS A 70 3.40 7.22 -0.63
CA LYS A 70 2.45 8.19 -1.18
C LYS A 70 1.57 8.70 -0.03
N TRP A 71 1.73 9.96 0.31
CA TRP A 71 1.10 10.49 1.52
C TRP A 71 -0.27 11.09 1.30
N ASP A 72 -0.56 11.57 0.10
CA ASP A 72 -1.76 12.37 -0.13
C ASP A 72 -2.42 11.96 -1.44
N GLU A 73 -3.06 10.82 -1.44
CA GLU A 73 -3.65 10.26 -2.65
C GLU A 73 -5.17 10.17 -2.59
N GLY A 74 -5.79 10.78 -1.58
CA GLY A 74 -7.24 10.70 -1.46
C GLY A 74 -7.75 9.29 -1.25
N ASN A 75 -7.03 8.50 -0.50
CA ASN A 75 -7.32 7.10 -0.28
C ASN A 75 -8.72 6.91 0.30
N PRO A 76 -9.66 6.31 -0.45
CA PRO A 76 -11.05 6.20 0.00
C PRO A 76 -11.30 5.03 0.93
N THR A 77 -10.29 4.20 1.19
CA THR A 77 -10.51 2.98 1.98
C THR A 77 -10.45 3.23 3.48
N GLY A 78 -9.85 4.32 3.91
CA GLY A 78 -9.65 4.58 5.33
C GLY A 78 -8.51 3.79 5.95
N HIS A 79 -7.80 2.99 5.17
CA HIS A 79 -6.70 2.16 5.64
C HIS A 79 -5.45 2.43 4.83
N GLY A 80 -4.29 2.27 5.44
CA GLY A 80 -3.07 2.25 4.67
C GLY A 80 -3.03 1.03 3.77
N ILE A 81 -2.52 1.18 2.57
CA ILE A 81 -2.46 0.11 1.57
C ILE A 81 -1.03 -0.05 1.09
N ILE A 82 -0.51 -1.26 1.16
CA ILE A 82 0.79 -1.55 0.61
C ILE A 82 0.62 -2.51 -0.58
N PHE A 83 1.33 -2.22 -1.66
CA PHE A 83 1.33 -3.07 -2.85
C PHE A 83 2.65 -3.83 -2.90
N ILE A 84 2.54 -5.16 -2.86
CA ILE A 84 3.71 -6.03 -2.75
C ILE A 84 3.73 -6.99 -3.92
N GLY A 85 4.87 -7.04 -4.61
CA GLY A 85 5.03 -7.92 -5.75
C GLY A 85 5.32 -9.35 -5.35
N ILE A 86 5.37 -10.22 -6.34
CA ILE A 86 5.58 -11.66 -6.15
C ILE A 86 6.87 -11.96 -5.40
N GLN A 87 7.90 -11.13 -5.62
CA GLN A 87 9.20 -11.34 -4.99
C GLN A 87 9.35 -10.57 -3.69
N GLY A 88 8.24 -10.02 -3.17
CA GLY A 88 8.27 -9.29 -1.92
C GLY A 88 8.65 -7.83 -2.05
N GLN A 89 8.88 -7.34 -3.26
CA GLN A 89 9.25 -5.94 -3.45
C GLN A 89 8.03 -5.04 -3.21
N VAL A 90 8.27 -3.87 -2.65
CA VAL A 90 7.22 -2.90 -2.41
C VAL A 90 7.11 -2.01 -3.63
N TYR A 91 5.94 -2.01 -4.25
CA TYR A 91 5.67 -1.11 -5.37
C TYR A 91 5.25 0.27 -4.88
N CYS A 92 4.37 0.31 -3.91
CA CYS A 92 3.86 1.57 -3.35
C CYS A 92 3.35 1.32 -1.94
N TYR A 93 3.41 2.34 -1.10
CA TYR A 93 2.59 2.41 0.10
C TYR A 93 1.77 3.68 0.04
N VAL A 94 0.46 3.55 0.22
CA VAL A 94 -0.46 4.69 0.19
C VAL A 94 -0.99 4.89 1.59
N ALA A 95 -0.71 6.05 2.16
CA ALA A 95 -1.13 6.37 3.52
C ALA A 95 -2.65 6.39 3.63
N PRO A 96 -3.20 6.16 4.83
CA PRO A 96 -4.64 6.29 5.04
C PRO A 96 -5.10 7.67 4.60
N GLY A 97 -6.29 7.73 4.04
CA GLY A 97 -6.85 9.00 3.61
C GLY A 97 -6.90 9.96 4.78
N GLY A 98 -6.44 11.16 4.56
CA GLY A 98 -6.55 12.18 5.55
C GLY A 98 -8.00 12.57 5.72
N VAL A 99 -8.35 12.97 6.86
CA VAL A 99 -9.72 13.32 7.10
C VAL A 99 -9.87 14.67 7.63
#